data_5203bc4c22818f28556123d02f60d885
#
_entry.id   5203bc4c22818f28556123d02f60d885
#
_cell.length_a   1.000
_cell.length_b   1.000
_cell.length_c   1.000
_cell.angle_alpha   90.00
_cell.angle_beta   90.00
_cell.angle_gamma   90.00
#
_symmetry.space_group_name_H-M   'P 1'
#
loop_
_entity.id
_entity.type
_entity.pdbx_description
1 polymer ?
#
loop_
_entity_poly.entity_id
_entity_poly.type
_entity_poly.pdbx_seq_one_letter_code
_entity_poly.pdbx_strand_id
1 'polypeptide(L)'
;MMLSKQRLRGRFALEEGAAVLLALGLDVLGEPPAAWHPVVWFGKLIRRLERAAPQGRLLQLLYGVVMLVLAAPAAFLPAAIVHLLAKGVRAEAIQRGCTYSGLILYALIEGMGLKPFFALRMLADAGRSVRLALEQGDLPAARHALQSLVSRERSELTAELAGAAAVESLAENLSDSIVAPLLYYTLFGLPGAAAYRLFNTFDSMVGYHGQYEYLGKAAARLDDVLNVLPARLTALLIIALAPLFGGNRLKAWQIWRRDARRTASPNAGHPMAAAAGALGLQLEKVGHYRLGDNDKAITASSVRQAEQMVWGIGCVAVLFTAVLKMLWSVQHG
;
A
#
# COMPACT_ATOMS: atom_id res chain seq x y z
N MET A 1 -33.69 -28.33 1.60
CA MET A 1 -33.57 -26.88 1.33
C MET A 1 -32.47 -26.20 2.19
N MET A 2 -32.36 -26.43 3.49
CA MET A 2 -31.27 -25.82 4.34
C MET A 2 -29.86 -26.24 3.95
N LEU A 3 -29.62 -27.53 3.66
CA LEU A 3 -28.30 -28.06 3.27
C LEU A 3 -27.83 -27.50 1.90
N SER A 4 -28.72 -27.14 0.99
CA SER A 4 -28.35 -26.53 -0.29
C SER A 4 -27.90 -25.08 -0.13
N LYS A 5 -28.52 -24.31 0.76
CA LYS A 5 -28.15 -22.91 1.08
C LYS A 5 -26.77 -22.87 1.79
N GLN A 6 -26.52 -23.78 2.71
CA GLN A 6 -25.22 -23.85 3.41
C GLN A 6 -24.05 -24.21 2.47
N ARG A 7 -24.30 -25.13 1.52
CA ARG A 7 -23.29 -25.50 0.49
C ARG A 7 -23.00 -24.33 -0.46
N LEU A 8 -24.02 -23.55 -0.83
CA LEU A 8 -23.86 -22.36 -1.66
C LEU A 8 -23.06 -21.25 -0.92
N ARG A 9 -23.35 -21.00 0.36
CA ARG A 9 -22.60 -20.04 1.19
C ARG A 9 -21.12 -20.38 1.32
N GLY A 10 -20.79 -21.66 1.54
CA GLY A 10 -19.39 -22.12 1.58
C GLY A 10 -18.67 -21.93 0.25
N ARG A 11 -19.37 -22.03 -0.88
CA ARG A 11 -18.79 -21.79 -2.21
C ARG A 11 -18.55 -20.30 -2.48
N PHE A 12 -19.47 -19.42 -2.06
CA PHE A 12 -19.30 -17.96 -2.16
C PHE A 12 -18.11 -17.46 -1.33
N ALA A 13 -17.88 -18.07 -0.17
CA ALA A 13 -16.71 -17.77 0.62
C ALA A 13 -15.39 -18.07 -0.13
N LEU A 14 -15.33 -19.24 -0.79
CA LEU A 14 -14.12 -19.66 -1.51
C LEU A 14 -13.78 -18.72 -2.68
N GLU A 15 -14.77 -18.18 -3.40
CA GLU A 15 -14.51 -17.28 -4.52
C GLU A 15 -13.97 -15.91 -4.09
N GLU A 16 -14.47 -15.37 -2.98
CA GLU A 16 -13.97 -14.11 -2.42
C GLU A 16 -12.48 -14.24 -2.03
N GLY A 17 -12.12 -15.36 -1.37
CA GLY A 17 -10.72 -15.67 -1.08
C GLY A 17 -9.88 -15.90 -2.35
N ALA A 18 -10.44 -16.64 -3.33
CA ALA A 18 -9.76 -16.90 -4.59
C ALA A 18 -9.48 -15.63 -5.40
N ALA A 19 -10.37 -14.64 -5.38
CA ALA A 19 -10.14 -13.34 -6.02
C ALA A 19 -8.92 -12.63 -5.45
N VAL A 20 -8.77 -12.61 -4.11
CA VAL A 20 -7.62 -11.99 -3.43
C VAL A 20 -6.32 -12.75 -3.75
N LEU A 21 -6.35 -14.08 -3.72
CA LEU A 21 -5.18 -14.90 -4.05
C LEU A 21 -4.78 -14.77 -5.52
N LEU A 22 -5.76 -14.67 -6.42
CA LEU A 22 -5.50 -14.40 -7.83
C LEU A 22 -4.85 -13.03 -8.04
N ALA A 23 -5.32 -12.00 -7.33
CA ALA A 23 -4.71 -10.68 -7.38
C ALA A 23 -3.23 -10.71 -6.95
N LEU A 24 -2.88 -11.49 -5.90
CA LEU A 24 -1.48 -11.74 -5.52
C LEU A 24 -0.71 -12.47 -6.62
N GLY A 25 -1.28 -13.53 -7.19
CA GLY A 25 -0.64 -14.26 -8.30
C GLY A 25 -0.33 -13.36 -9.49
N LEU A 26 -1.27 -12.47 -9.84
CA LEU A 26 -1.07 -11.46 -10.89
C LEU A 26 -0.02 -10.42 -10.49
N ASP A 27 0.04 -10.03 -9.21
CA ASP A 27 1.05 -9.10 -8.71
C ASP A 27 2.46 -9.69 -8.86
N VAL A 28 2.63 -10.96 -8.58
CA VAL A 28 3.91 -11.69 -8.78
C VAL A 28 4.32 -11.74 -10.27
N LEU A 29 3.38 -11.66 -11.21
CA LEU A 29 3.69 -11.57 -12.64
C LEU A 29 4.13 -10.15 -13.06
N GLY A 30 3.78 -9.13 -12.30
CA GLY A 30 4.20 -7.74 -12.51
C GLY A 30 3.04 -6.76 -12.70
N GLU A 31 3.39 -5.51 -13.03
CA GLU A 31 2.41 -4.45 -13.23
C GLU A 31 1.83 -4.48 -14.64
N PRO A 32 0.54 -4.14 -14.81
CA PRO A 32 -0.04 -3.96 -16.12
C PRO A 32 0.63 -2.79 -16.86
N PRO A 33 0.60 -2.76 -18.20
CA PRO A 33 1.12 -1.64 -18.98
C PRO A 33 0.57 -0.30 -18.48
N ALA A 34 1.42 0.74 -18.44
CA ALA A 34 1.07 2.06 -17.90
C ALA A 34 -0.19 2.67 -18.55
N ALA A 35 -0.46 2.35 -19.83
CA ALA A 35 -1.65 2.81 -20.53
C ALA A 35 -2.96 2.28 -19.91
N TRP A 36 -2.92 1.13 -19.28
CA TRP A 36 -4.07 0.41 -18.71
C TRP A 36 -4.11 0.50 -17.18
N HIS A 37 -3.12 1.14 -16.56
CA HIS A 37 -2.98 1.19 -15.12
C HIS A 37 -3.83 2.32 -14.51
N PRO A 38 -4.86 2.03 -13.67
CA PRO A 38 -5.74 3.05 -13.11
C PRO A 38 -5.01 4.14 -12.32
N VAL A 39 -3.95 3.78 -11.57
CA VAL A 39 -3.17 4.77 -10.80
C VAL A 39 -2.45 5.77 -11.72
N VAL A 40 -2.03 5.36 -12.92
CA VAL A 40 -1.50 6.27 -13.93
C VAL A 40 -2.58 7.24 -14.41
N TRP A 41 -3.81 6.78 -14.57
CA TRP A 41 -4.95 7.64 -14.92
C TRP A 41 -5.29 8.62 -13.80
N PHE A 42 -5.24 8.18 -12.54
CA PHE A 42 -5.37 9.05 -11.38
C PHE A 42 -4.32 10.17 -11.42
N GLY A 43 -3.05 9.83 -11.61
CA GLY A 43 -1.99 10.81 -11.73
C GLY A 43 -2.17 11.80 -12.89
N LYS A 44 -2.69 11.35 -14.04
CA LYS A 44 -3.03 12.25 -15.16
C LYS A 44 -4.19 13.19 -14.82
N LEU A 45 -5.22 12.68 -14.13
CA LEU A 45 -6.36 13.47 -13.68
C LEU A 45 -5.91 14.54 -12.67
N ILE A 46 -5.14 14.14 -11.66
CA ILE A 46 -4.61 15.05 -10.63
C ILE A 46 -3.80 16.17 -11.28
N ARG A 47 -2.89 15.84 -12.21
CA ARG A 47 -2.12 16.88 -12.95
C ARG A 47 -3.00 17.84 -13.78
N ARG A 48 -4.11 17.36 -14.35
CA ARG A 48 -5.05 18.24 -15.05
C ARG A 48 -5.75 19.21 -14.10
N LEU A 49 -6.19 18.72 -12.96
CA LEU A 49 -6.84 19.55 -11.94
C LEU A 49 -5.84 20.54 -11.32
N GLU A 50 -4.63 20.10 -11.03
CA GLU A 50 -3.53 20.95 -10.52
C GLU A 50 -3.24 22.14 -11.43
N ARG A 51 -3.18 21.92 -12.75
CA ARG A 51 -2.94 23.00 -13.73
C ARG A 51 -4.03 24.06 -13.76
N ALA A 52 -5.23 23.72 -13.32
CA ALA A 52 -6.36 24.64 -13.25
C ALA A 52 -6.46 25.32 -11.86
N ALA A 53 -5.48 25.08 -10.97
CA ALA A 53 -5.52 25.63 -9.63
C ALA A 53 -5.45 27.16 -9.62
N PRO A 54 -6.33 27.84 -8.86
CA PRO A 54 -6.33 29.28 -8.78
C PRO A 54 -5.13 29.82 -8.00
N GLN A 55 -4.83 31.09 -8.14
CA GLN A 55 -3.88 31.77 -7.28
C GLN A 55 -4.54 32.26 -5.99
N GLY A 56 -3.75 32.32 -4.91
CA GLY A 56 -4.21 32.78 -3.60
C GLY A 56 -4.50 31.66 -2.62
N ARG A 57 -4.07 31.86 -1.38
CA ARG A 57 -4.04 30.82 -0.31
C ARG A 57 -5.41 30.21 -0.03
N LEU A 58 -6.42 31.04 0.18
CA LEU A 58 -7.78 30.57 0.49
C LEU A 58 -8.42 29.82 -0.69
N LEU A 59 -8.25 30.35 -1.91
CA LEU A 59 -8.79 29.74 -3.12
C LEU A 59 -8.13 28.38 -3.38
N GLN A 60 -6.81 28.25 -3.18
CA GLN A 60 -6.10 26.97 -3.31
C GLN A 60 -6.61 25.95 -2.28
N LEU A 61 -6.86 26.36 -1.04
CA LEU A 61 -7.34 25.48 0.01
C LEU A 61 -8.75 24.94 -0.32
N LEU A 62 -9.66 25.81 -0.75
CA LEU A 62 -11.00 25.43 -1.19
C LEU A 62 -10.95 24.56 -2.47
N TYR A 63 -10.11 24.94 -3.42
CA TYR A 63 -9.95 24.19 -4.66
C TYR A 63 -9.33 22.80 -4.41
N GLY A 64 -8.42 22.65 -3.46
CA GLY A 64 -7.89 21.34 -3.05
C GLY A 64 -8.99 20.38 -2.60
N VAL A 65 -9.99 20.86 -1.85
CA VAL A 65 -11.18 20.06 -1.51
C VAL A 65 -11.99 19.72 -2.78
N VAL A 66 -12.22 20.71 -3.65
CA VAL A 66 -12.94 20.48 -4.91
C VAL A 66 -12.25 19.45 -5.79
N MET A 67 -10.90 19.47 -5.88
CA MET A 67 -10.14 18.46 -6.62
C MET A 67 -10.43 17.03 -6.10
N LEU A 68 -10.44 16.82 -4.79
CA LEU A 68 -10.75 15.51 -4.19
C LEU A 68 -12.17 15.05 -4.54
N VAL A 69 -13.16 15.95 -4.42
CA VAL A 69 -14.57 15.65 -4.72
C VAL A 69 -14.76 15.32 -6.19
N LEU A 70 -14.14 16.10 -7.11
CA LEU A 70 -14.25 15.88 -8.55
C LEU A 70 -13.53 14.61 -9.02
N ALA A 71 -12.45 14.21 -8.34
CA ALA A 71 -11.70 13.02 -8.73
C ALA A 71 -12.26 11.72 -8.11
N ALA A 72 -12.92 11.78 -6.95
CA ALA A 72 -13.46 10.60 -6.28
C ALA A 72 -14.33 9.71 -7.20
N PRO A 73 -15.26 10.22 -8.02
CA PRO A 73 -16.03 9.41 -8.96
C PRO A 73 -15.18 8.64 -9.96
N ALA A 74 -14.02 9.18 -10.39
CA ALA A 74 -13.14 8.53 -11.35
C ALA A 74 -12.48 7.25 -10.81
N ALA A 75 -12.34 7.10 -9.49
CA ALA A 75 -11.89 5.86 -8.88
C ALA A 75 -13.07 4.99 -8.47
N PHE A 76 -14.06 5.58 -7.81
CA PHE A 76 -15.17 4.85 -7.21
C PHE A 76 -16.08 4.19 -8.27
N LEU A 77 -16.51 4.94 -9.31
CA LEU A 77 -17.51 4.46 -10.26
C LEU A 77 -17.00 3.29 -11.11
N PRO A 78 -15.81 3.33 -11.76
CA PRO A 78 -15.32 2.18 -12.51
C PRO A 78 -15.12 0.95 -11.63
N ALA A 79 -14.58 1.11 -10.42
CA ALA A 79 -14.40 0.02 -9.49
C ALA A 79 -15.75 -0.58 -9.02
N ALA A 80 -16.76 0.26 -8.77
CA ALA A 80 -18.11 -0.19 -8.44
C ALA A 80 -18.75 -0.95 -9.61
N ILE A 81 -18.58 -0.47 -10.84
CA ILE A 81 -19.08 -1.13 -12.04
C ILE A 81 -18.44 -2.53 -12.18
N VAL A 82 -17.10 -2.63 -12.06
CA VAL A 82 -16.40 -3.92 -12.13
C VAL A 82 -16.90 -4.88 -11.05
N HIS A 83 -17.04 -4.39 -9.81
CA HIS A 83 -17.54 -5.18 -8.69
C HIS A 83 -18.98 -5.67 -8.90
N LEU A 84 -19.87 -4.79 -9.39
CA LEU A 84 -21.28 -5.15 -9.71
C LEU A 84 -21.36 -6.11 -10.89
N LEU A 85 -20.52 -5.93 -11.91
CA LEU A 85 -20.44 -6.87 -13.04
C LEU A 85 -19.99 -8.26 -12.58
N ALA A 86 -18.96 -8.34 -11.71
CA ALA A 86 -18.53 -9.61 -11.15
C ALA A 86 -19.68 -10.33 -10.42
N LYS A 87 -20.42 -9.61 -9.57
CA LYS A 87 -21.59 -10.13 -8.88
C LYS A 87 -22.72 -10.52 -9.81
N GLY A 88 -22.99 -9.73 -10.84
CA GLY A 88 -24.02 -10.01 -11.84
C GLY A 88 -23.73 -11.28 -12.65
N VAL A 89 -22.50 -11.42 -13.15
CA VAL A 89 -22.04 -12.63 -13.87
C VAL A 89 -22.16 -13.86 -12.99
N ARG A 90 -21.78 -13.77 -11.72
CA ARG A 90 -21.96 -14.85 -10.75
C ARG A 90 -23.43 -15.24 -10.60
N ALA A 91 -24.29 -14.27 -10.35
CA ALA A 91 -25.71 -14.52 -10.13
C ALA A 91 -26.37 -15.17 -11.34
N GLU A 92 -26.10 -14.67 -12.54
CA GLU A 92 -26.61 -15.20 -13.80
C GLU A 92 -26.15 -16.66 -14.06
N ALA A 93 -24.85 -16.94 -13.83
CA ALA A 93 -24.31 -18.28 -14.00
C ALA A 93 -24.94 -19.28 -13.01
N ILE A 94 -25.24 -18.86 -11.79
CA ILE A 94 -25.92 -19.69 -10.80
C ILE A 94 -27.37 -20.00 -11.24
N GLN A 95 -28.09 -19.00 -11.74
CA GLN A 95 -29.46 -19.18 -12.25
C GLN A 95 -29.52 -20.18 -13.43
N ARG A 96 -28.50 -20.18 -14.28
CA ARG A 96 -28.34 -21.09 -15.39
C ARG A 96 -27.80 -22.47 -15.01
N GLY A 97 -27.57 -22.75 -13.74
CA GLY A 97 -27.01 -24.02 -13.28
C GLY A 97 -25.50 -24.17 -13.46
N CYS A 98 -24.81 -23.13 -13.95
CA CYS A 98 -23.37 -23.10 -14.23
C CYS A 98 -22.58 -22.54 -13.04
N THR A 99 -22.85 -23.02 -11.83
CA THR A 99 -22.30 -22.44 -10.57
C THR A 99 -20.78 -22.29 -10.58
N TYR A 100 -20.04 -23.32 -10.97
CA TYR A 100 -18.57 -23.26 -10.94
C TYR A 100 -17.97 -22.22 -11.90
N SER A 101 -18.52 -22.11 -13.12
CA SER A 101 -18.06 -21.10 -14.06
C SER A 101 -18.35 -19.67 -13.55
N GLY A 102 -19.49 -19.47 -12.89
CA GLY A 102 -19.83 -18.20 -12.26
C GLY A 102 -18.86 -17.81 -11.14
N LEU A 103 -18.47 -18.77 -10.28
CA LEU A 103 -17.49 -18.56 -9.24
C LEU A 103 -16.10 -18.20 -9.78
N ILE A 104 -15.66 -18.92 -10.81
CA ILE A 104 -14.38 -18.66 -11.48
C ILE A 104 -14.38 -17.27 -12.13
N LEU A 105 -15.43 -16.93 -12.89
CA LEU A 105 -15.54 -15.63 -13.54
C LEU A 105 -15.59 -14.48 -12.53
N TYR A 106 -16.31 -14.66 -11.42
CA TYR A 106 -16.27 -13.69 -10.32
C TYR A 106 -14.85 -13.47 -9.82
N ALA A 107 -14.14 -14.55 -9.47
CA ALA A 107 -12.78 -14.47 -8.93
C ALA A 107 -11.81 -13.81 -9.94
N LEU A 108 -11.95 -14.11 -11.23
CA LEU A 108 -11.14 -13.51 -12.30
C LEU A 108 -11.40 -11.99 -12.42
N ILE A 109 -12.66 -11.57 -12.51
CA ILE A 109 -13.03 -10.15 -12.70
C ILE A 109 -12.62 -9.35 -11.47
N GLU A 110 -12.96 -9.83 -10.28
CA GLU A 110 -12.66 -9.15 -9.02
C GLU A 110 -11.16 -9.11 -8.73
N GLY A 111 -10.44 -10.23 -8.94
CA GLY A 111 -9.00 -10.33 -8.73
C GLY A 111 -8.19 -9.46 -9.70
N MET A 112 -8.56 -9.45 -10.99
CA MET A 112 -7.96 -8.53 -11.96
C MET A 112 -8.27 -7.06 -11.63
N GLY A 113 -9.47 -6.79 -11.14
CA GLY A 113 -9.87 -5.45 -10.68
C GLY A 113 -9.09 -4.98 -9.46
N LEU A 114 -8.77 -5.89 -8.53
CA LEU A 114 -8.03 -5.57 -7.30
C LEU A 114 -6.54 -5.34 -7.55
N LYS A 115 -5.92 -6.11 -8.48
CA LYS A 115 -4.47 -6.10 -8.72
C LYS A 115 -3.85 -4.70 -8.86
N PRO A 116 -4.43 -3.73 -9.59
CA PRO A 116 -3.79 -2.43 -9.78
C PRO A 116 -3.71 -1.55 -8.52
N PHE A 117 -4.38 -1.92 -7.44
CA PHE A 117 -4.48 -1.07 -6.25
C PHE A 117 -3.48 -1.40 -5.15
N PHE A 118 -2.77 -2.54 -5.25
CA PHE A 118 -1.63 -2.84 -4.38
C PHE A 118 -0.42 -3.31 -5.20
N ALA A 119 0.81 -3.22 -4.66
CA ALA A 119 2.02 -3.39 -5.44
C ALA A 119 3.14 -4.04 -4.59
N LEU A 120 2.98 -5.34 -4.24
CA LEU A 120 3.92 -6.06 -3.39
C LEU A 120 5.24 -6.31 -4.12
N ARG A 121 5.19 -6.88 -5.33
CA ARG A 121 6.38 -7.16 -6.14
C ARG A 121 7.13 -5.90 -6.49
N MET A 122 6.44 -4.87 -6.96
CA MET A 122 7.08 -3.62 -7.37
C MET A 122 7.83 -2.96 -6.20
N LEU A 123 7.25 -2.98 -4.99
CA LEU A 123 7.92 -2.47 -3.78
C LEU A 123 9.16 -3.28 -3.43
N ALA A 124 9.06 -4.60 -3.46
CA ALA A 124 10.20 -5.49 -3.19
C ALA A 124 11.32 -5.33 -4.24
N ASP A 125 10.97 -5.23 -5.53
CA ASP A 125 11.94 -5.04 -6.62
C ASP A 125 12.63 -3.67 -6.53
N ALA A 126 11.95 -2.63 -6.07
CA ALA A 126 12.56 -1.32 -5.79
C ALA A 126 13.63 -1.43 -4.68
N GLY A 127 13.32 -2.10 -3.57
CA GLY A 127 14.30 -2.39 -2.51
C GLY A 127 15.48 -3.21 -3.02
N ARG A 128 15.19 -4.28 -3.78
CA ARG A 128 16.20 -5.14 -4.39
C ARG A 128 17.18 -4.37 -5.27
N SER A 129 16.69 -3.40 -6.05
CA SER A 129 17.54 -2.59 -6.93
C SER A 129 18.55 -1.77 -6.12
N VAL A 130 18.15 -1.17 -5.01
CA VAL A 130 19.05 -0.45 -4.09
C VAL A 130 20.05 -1.41 -3.45
N ARG A 131 19.59 -2.56 -2.96
CA ARG A 131 20.44 -3.58 -2.33
C ARG A 131 21.54 -4.06 -3.27
N LEU A 132 21.19 -4.42 -4.51
CA LEU A 132 22.17 -4.93 -5.48
C LEU A 132 23.26 -3.89 -5.80
N ALA A 133 22.89 -2.62 -5.93
CA ALA A 133 23.86 -1.54 -6.13
C ALA A 133 24.78 -1.37 -4.91
N LEU A 134 24.25 -1.44 -3.69
CA LEU A 134 25.05 -1.40 -2.46
C LEU A 134 25.97 -2.61 -2.30
N GLU A 135 25.55 -3.82 -2.70
CA GLU A 135 26.38 -5.03 -2.70
C GLU A 135 27.58 -4.92 -3.66
N GLN A 136 27.39 -4.20 -4.77
CA GLN A 136 28.46 -3.94 -5.75
C GLN A 136 29.36 -2.75 -5.37
N GLY A 137 29.04 -2.03 -4.28
CA GLY A 137 29.75 -0.80 -3.91
C GLY A 137 29.47 0.38 -4.85
N ASP A 138 28.46 0.27 -5.72
CA ASP A 138 28.07 1.32 -6.69
C ASP A 138 27.08 2.30 -6.03
N LEU A 139 27.63 3.30 -5.33
CA LEU A 139 26.83 4.33 -4.67
C LEU A 139 26.03 5.20 -5.65
N PRO A 140 26.55 5.62 -6.82
CA PRO A 140 25.76 6.28 -7.85
C PRO A 140 24.54 5.49 -8.29
N ALA A 141 24.68 4.20 -8.57
CA ALA A 141 23.56 3.32 -8.93
C ALA A 141 22.56 3.17 -7.77
N ALA A 142 23.03 3.06 -6.51
CA ALA A 142 22.15 2.99 -5.34
C ALA A 142 21.32 4.27 -5.19
N ARG A 143 21.92 5.45 -5.34
CA ARG A 143 21.23 6.75 -5.34
C ARG A 143 20.21 6.86 -6.49
N HIS A 144 20.54 6.33 -7.66
CA HIS A 144 19.62 6.29 -8.80
C HIS A 144 18.42 5.36 -8.51
N ALA A 145 18.66 4.14 -8.02
CA ALA A 145 17.61 3.19 -7.65
C ALA A 145 16.64 3.75 -6.59
N LEU A 146 17.16 4.52 -5.63
CA LEU A 146 16.33 5.20 -4.62
C LEU A 146 15.30 6.19 -5.20
N GLN A 147 15.44 6.61 -6.45
CA GLN A 147 14.47 7.51 -7.11
C GLN A 147 13.05 6.94 -7.13
N SER A 148 12.92 5.62 -7.17
CA SER A 148 11.63 4.94 -7.14
C SER A 148 11.01 4.84 -5.73
N LEU A 149 11.81 5.10 -4.69
CA LEU A 149 11.41 4.94 -3.29
C LEU A 149 11.25 6.26 -2.53
N VAL A 150 12.08 7.26 -2.85
CA VAL A 150 12.10 8.52 -2.09
C VAL A 150 12.06 9.74 -3.00
N SER A 151 11.32 10.76 -2.59
CA SER A 151 11.19 12.04 -3.31
C SER A 151 12.25 13.08 -2.90
N ARG A 152 13.03 12.82 -1.83
CA ARG A 152 14.06 13.74 -1.33
C ARG A 152 15.32 13.74 -2.20
N GLU A 153 16.15 14.82 -2.04
CA GLU A 153 17.47 14.90 -2.66
C GLU A 153 18.35 13.71 -2.22
N ARG A 154 19.07 13.12 -3.17
CA ARG A 154 19.81 11.86 -2.99
C ARG A 154 21.31 12.00 -3.28
N SER A 155 21.74 13.12 -3.90
CA SER A 155 23.14 13.31 -4.36
C SER A 155 24.16 13.23 -3.24
N GLU A 156 23.77 13.65 -2.01
CA GLU A 156 24.64 13.69 -0.84
C GLU A 156 24.53 12.46 0.08
N LEU A 157 23.68 11.48 -0.24
CA LEU A 157 23.52 10.31 0.63
C LEU A 157 24.76 9.43 0.60
N THR A 158 25.32 9.09 1.76
CA THR A 158 26.30 8.02 1.91
C THR A 158 25.66 6.66 1.65
N ALA A 159 26.45 5.60 1.53
CA ALA A 159 25.91 4.23 1.35
C ALA A 159 25.02 3.83 2.53
N GLU A 160 25.39 4.19 3.75
CA GLU A 160 24.61 3.95 4.96
C GLU A 160 23.27 4.72 4.94
N LEU A 161 23.30 6.01 4.62
CA LEU A 161 22.06 6.83 4.50
C LEU A 161 21.17 6.37 3.33
N ALA A 162 21.76 5.86 2.25
CA ALA A 162 21.01 5.27 1.15
C ALA A 162 20.32 3.97 1.58
N GLY A 163 21.01 3.12 2.33
CA GLY A 163 20.41 1.93 2.93
C GLY A 163 19.31 2.26 3.94
N ALA A 164 19.52 3.27 4.82
CA ALA A 164 18.52 3.79 5.75
C ALA A 164 17.26 4.24 5.00
N ALA A 165 17.45 5.07 3.97
CA ALA A 165 16.35 5.60 3.15
C ALA A 165 15.55 4.49 2.46
N ALA A 166 16.22 3.43 2.00
CA ALA A 166 15.55 2.27 1.43
C ALA A 166 14.69 1.53 2.47
N VAL A 167 15.24 1.25 3.66
CA VAL A 167 14.51 0.58 4.76
C VAL A 167 13.32 1.42 5.23
N GLU A 168 13.50 2.74 5.40
CA GLU A 168 12.43 3.69 5.73
C GLU A 168 11.28 3.58 4.73
N SER A 169 11.61 3.73 3.45
CA SER A 169 10.62 3.76 2.39
C SER A 169 9.92 2.42 2.20
N LEU A 170 10.64 1.30 2.33
CA LEU A 170 10.04 -0.04 2.29
C LEU A 170 9.05 -0.23 3.44
N ALA A 171 9.38 0.21 4.64
CA ALA A 171 8.50 0.11 5.82
C ALA A 171 7.24 0.99 5.67
N GLU A 172 7.39 2.24 5.22
CA GLU A 172 6.30 3.18 4.99
C GLU A 172 5.37 2.68 3.87
N ASN A 173 5.93 2.34 2.70
CA ASN A 173 5.15 1.87 1.55
C ASN A 173 4.53 0.49 1.76
N LEU A 174 5.02 -0.33 2.69
CA LEU A 174 4.36 -1.56 3.12
C LEU A 174 2.95 -1.26 3.69
N SER A 175 2.81 -0.14 4.44
CA SER A 175 1.50 0.36 4.86
C SER A 175 0.68 0.84 3.65
N ASP A 176 1.21 1.77 2.89
CA ASP A 176 0.45 2.58 1.94
C ASP A 176 0.15 1.84 0.62
N SER A 177 1.05 0.94 0.22
CA SER A 177 0.91 0.24 -1.06
C SER A 177 0.40 -1.20 -0.92
N ILE A 178 0.27 -1.74 0.30
CA ILE A 178 -0.13 -3.13 0.52
C ILE A 178 -1.21 -3.24 1.59
N VAL A 179 -0.91 -2.91 2.85
CA VAL A 179 -1.84 -3.14 3.97
C VAL A 179 -3.08 -2.26 3.87
N ALA A 180 -2.93 -0.98 3.55
CA ALA A 180 -4.05 -0.06 3.46
C ALA A 180 -5.00 -0.38 2.29
N PRO A 181 -4.55 -0.58 1.05
CA PRO A 181 -5.45 -0.98 -0.04
C PRO A 181 -6.21 -2.27 0.27
N LEU A 182 -5.56 -3.28 0.86
CA LEU A 182 -6.18 -4.55 1.23
C LEU A 182 -7.19 -4.39 2.38
N LEU A 183 -6.89 -3.53 3.35
CA LEU A 183 -7.84 -3.19 4.42
C LEU A 183 -9.10 -2.54 3.84
N TYR A 184 -8.94 -1.52 2.97
CA TYR A 184 -10.07 -0.84 2.36
C TYR A 184 -10.83 -1.73 1.37
N TYR A 185 -10.16 -2.67 0.71
CA TYR A 185 -10.82 -3.73 -0.03
C TYR A 185 -11.65 -4.64 0.87
N THR A 186 -11.10 -5.03 2.02
CA THR A 186 -11.83 -5.87 3.00
C THR A 186 -13.12 -5.21 3.47
N LEU A 187 -13.07 -3.91 3.78
CA LEU A 187 -14.19 -3.15 4.33
C LEU A 187 -15.23 -2.75 3.27
N PHE A 188 -14.78 -2.32 2.09
CA PHE A 188 -15.64 -1.66 1.09
C PHE A 188 -15.53 -2.27 -0.33
N GLY A 189 -14.84 -3.41 -0.48
CA GLY A 189 -14.62 -4.04 -1.79
C GLY A 189 -13.71 -3.22 -2.72
N LEU A 190 -13.79 -3.51 -4.03
CA LEU A 190 -13.01 -2.79 -5.05
C LEU A 190 -13.15 -1.25 -4.99
N PRO A 191 -14.34 -0.68 -4.81
CA PRO A 191 -14.48 0.77 -4.69
C PRO A 191 -13.66 1.36 -3.54
N GLY A 192 -13.56 0.66 -2.41
CA GLY A 192 -12.77 1.08 -1.26
C GLY A 192 -11.27 1.10 -1.55
N ALA A 193 -10.74 0.03 -2.15
CA ALA A 193 -9.34 -0.04 -2.56
C ALA A 193 -8.98 1.05 -3.58
N ALA A 194 -9.86 1.27 -4.58
CA ALA A 194 -9.66 2.28 -5.61
C ALA A 194 -9.69 3.71 -5.05
N ALA A 195 -10.66 4.01 -4.18
CA ALA A 195 -10.77 5.32 -3.54
C ALA A 195 -9.57 5.61 -2.64
N TYR A 196 -9.16 4.64 -1.78
CA TYR A 196 -7.95 4.78 -0.99
C TYR A 196 -6.74 5.09 -1.88
N ARG A 197 -6.53 4.30 -2.94
CA ARG A 197 -5.37 4.47 -3.83
C ARG A 197 -5.39 5.81 -4.55
N LEU A 198 -6.56 6.34 -4.93
CA LEU A 198 -6.69 7.68 -5.47
C LEU A 198 -6.21 8.75 -4.48
N PHE A 199 -6.72 8.72 -3.24
CA PHE A 199 -6.40 9.73 -2.22
C PHE A 199 -4.93 9.66 -1.80
N ASN A 200 -4.36 8.48 -1.65
CA ASN A 200 -2.93 8.28 -1.42
C ASN A 200 -2.08 8.81 -2.60
N THR A 201 -2.55 8.66 -3.85
CA THR A 201 -1.89 9.24 -5.03
C THR A 201 -1.98 10.77 -5.02
N PHE A 202 -3.09 11.35 -4.55
CA PHE A 202 -3.21 12.80 -4.35
C PHE A 202 -2.16 13.31 -3.38
N ASP A 203 -2.04 12.70 -2.21
CA ASP A 203 -1.04 13.10 -1.22
C ASP A 203 0.38 12.98 -1.79
N SER A 204 0.70 11.87 -2.42
CA SER A 204 2.01 11.64 -3.06
C SER A 204 2.35 12.65 -4.16
N MET A 205 1.37 13.31 -4.79
CA MET A 205 1.59 14.26 -5.90
C MET A 205 1.55 15.72 -5.46
N VAL A 206 0.65 16.08 -4.53
CA VAL A 206 0.41 17.47 -4.14
C VAL A 206 0.41 17.71 -2.63
N GLY A 207 0.65 16.68 -1.79
CA GLY A 207 0.67 16.79 -0.32
C GLY A 207 1.92 17.43 0.26
N TYR A 208 2.86 17.91 -0.56
CA TYR A 208 4.12 18.49 -0.12
C TYR A 208 3.99 19.94 0.37
N HIS A 209 4.81 20.28 1.36
CA HIS A 209 4.98 21.67 1.79
C HIS A 209 5.63 22.54 0.69
N GLY A 210 5.49 23.85 0.83
CA GLY A 210 6.03 24.82 -0.11
C GLY A 210 5.04 25.14 -1.24
N GLN A 211 5.31 24.69 -2.45
CA GLN A 211 4.47 25.01 -3.63
C GLN A 211 3.01 24.58 -3.45
N TYR A 212 2.77 23.45 -2.77
CA TYR A 212 1.44 22.86 -2.57
C TYR A 212 0.87 23.05 -1.17
N GLU A 213 1.47 23.91 -0.33
CA GLU A 213 1.12 24.10 1.10
C GLU A 213 -0.39 24.28 1.33
N TYR A 214 -1.07 24.99 0.43
CA TYR A 214 -2.52 25.23 0.53
C TYR A 214 -3.32 24.30 -0.37
N LEU A 215 -2.88 24.03 -1.59
CA LEU A 215 -3.57 23.19 -2.56
C LEU A 215 -3.65 21.73 -2.09
N GLY A 216 -2.54 21.18 -1.59
CA GLY A 216 -2.42 19.79 -1.16
C GLY A 216 -2.91 19.53 0.26
N LYS A 217 -3.22 20.56 1.04
CA LYS A 217 -3.55 20.41 2.47
C LYS A 217 -4.73 19.49 2.75
N ALA A 218 -5.77 19.57 1.91
CA ALA A 218 -6.94 18.69 2.05
C ALA A 218 -6.58 17.23 1.74
N ALA A 219 -5.76 16.99 0.73
CA ALA A 219 -5.29 15.65 0.36
C ALA A 219 -4.41 15.05 1.47
N ALA A 220 -3.42 15.79 1.97
CA ALA A 220 -2.55 15.36 3.05
C ALA A 220 -3.34 15.02 4.33
N ARG A 221 -4.33 15.84 4.70
CA ARG A 221 -5.18 15.56 5.88
C ARG A 221 -6.08 14.36 5.70
N LEU A 222 -6.63 14.18 4.51
CA LEU A 222 -7.44 13.00 4.21
C LEU A 222 -6.59 11.73 4.25
N ASP A 223 -5.41 11.75 3.64
CA ASP A 223 -4.45 10.64 3.68
C ASP A 223 -4.00 10.34 5.11
N ASP A 224 -3.72 11.36 5.91
CA ASP A 224 -3.41 11.21 7.34
C ASP A 224 -4.53 10.44 8.09
N VAL A 225 -5.80 10.76 7.84
CA VAL A 225 -6.96 10.08 8.46
C VAL A 225 -7.09 8.65 7.96
N LEU A 226 -7.00 8.45 6.65
CA LEU A 226 -7.12 7.12 6.03
C LEU A 226 -6.00 6.17 6.47
N ASN A 227 -4.82 6.67 6.76
CA ASN A 227 -3.66 5.86 7.18
C ASN A 227 -3.57 5.63 8.69
N VAL A 228 -4.46 6.18 9.52
CA VAL A 228 -4.42 5.98 10.98
C VAL A 228 -4.42 4.50 11.35
N LEU A 229 -5.38 3.74 10.84
CA LEU A 229 -5.50 2.31 11.14
C LEU A 229 -4.47 1.46 10.39
N PRO A 230 -4.28 1.61 9.06
CA PRO A 230 -3.30 0.85 8.31
C PRO A 230 -1.89 0.92 8.87
N ALA A 231 -1.38 2.12 9.21
CA ALA A 231 -0.03 2.29 9.71
C ALA A 231 0.22 1.55 11.05
N ARG A 232 -0.78 1.52 11.91
CA ARG A 232 -0.70 0.81 13.19
C ARG A 232 -0.80 -0.70 13.00
N LEU A 233 -1.68 -1.16 12.12
CA LEU A 233 -1.77 -2.59 11.75
C LEU A 233 -0.45 -3.06 11.12
N THR A 234 0.14 -2.27 10.22
CA THR A 234 1.44 -2.59 9.62
C THR A 234 2.54 -2.69 10.68
N ALA A 235 2.60 -1.74 11.61
CA ALA A 235 3.57 -1.79 12.71
C ALA A 235 3.39 -3.05 13.58
N LEU A 236 2.14 -3.42 13.90
CA LEU A 236 1.86 -4.65 14.66
C LEU A 236 2.24 -5.91 13.89
N LEU A 237 2.03 -5.94 12.57
CA LEU A 237 2.46 -7.05 11.71
C LEU A 237 3.99 -7.14 11.66
N ILE A 238 4.71 -6.01 11.53
CA ILE A 238 6.18 -5.96 11.59
C ILE A 238 6.67 -6.55 12.93
N ILE A 239 6.09 -6.11 14.04
CA ILE A 239 6.44 -6.57 15.38
C ILE A 239 6.16 -8.08 15.53
N ALA A 240 4.97 -8.52 15.14
CA ALA A 240 4.57 -9.91 15.28
C ALA A 240 5.42 -10.88 14.45
N LEU A 241 5.78 -10.46 13.23
CA LEU A 241 6.50 -11.29 12.27
C LEU A 241 8.02 -11.02 12.23
N ALA A 242 8.54 -10.13 13.09
CA ALA A 242 9.97 -9.78 13.14
C ALA A 242 10.92 -11.00 13.10
N PRO A 243 10.69 -12.10 13.84
CA PRO A 243 11.58 -13.26 13.80
C PRO A 243 11.70 -13.90 12.40
N LEU A 244 10.69 -13.80 11.54
CA LEU A 244 10.71 -14.42 10.20
C LEU A 244 11.75 -13.80 9.26
N PHE A 245 12.16 -12.54 9.52
CA PHE A 245 13.21 -11.86 8.76
C PHE A 245 14.44 -11.52 9.61
N GLY A 246 14.68 -12.33 10.67
CA GLY A 246 15.86 -12.19 11.53
C GLY A 246 15.81 -11.00 12.47
N GLY A 247 14.63 -10.45 12.74
CA GLY A 247 14.40 -9.31 13.61
C GLY A 247 14.06 -9.68 15.06
N ASN A 248 14.05 -8.67 15.94
CA ASN A 248 13.73 -8.78 17.35
C ASN A 248 12.36 -8.16 17.68
N ARG A 249 11.40 -8.99 18.07
CA ARG A 249 10.01 -8.58 18.38
C ARG A 249 9.93 -7.62 19.56
N LEU A 250 10.65 -7.89 20.64
CA LEU A 250 10.60 -7.04 21.84
C LEU A 250 11.19 -5.67 21.58
N LYS A 251 12.32 -5.62 20.86
CA LYS A 251 12.95 -4.37 20.48
C LYS A 251 12.08 -3.57 19.51
N ALA A 252 11.46 -4.25 18.52
CA ALA A 252 10.49 -3.63 17.62
C ALA A 252 9.35 -2.94 18.39
N TRP A 253 8.77 -3.62 19.39
CA TRP A 253 7.73 -3.06 20.26
C TRP A 253 8.19 -1.86 21.07
N GLN A 254 9.38 -1.94 21.69
CA GLN A 254 9.94 -0.86 22.51
C GLN A 254 10.20 0.40 21.66
N ILE A 255 10.86 0.23 20.52
CA ILE A 255 11.19 1.33 19.60
C ILE A 255 9.92 1.93 19.00
N TRP A 256 8.98 1.10 18.56
CA TRP A 256 7.68 1.57 18.08
C TRP A 256 6.97 2.48 19.08
N ARG A 257 6.88 2.07 20.34
CA ARG A 257 6.25 2.88 21.40
C ARG A 257 7.00 4.18 21.70
N ARG A 258 8.31 4.18 21.58
CA ARG A 258 9.18 5.33 21.87
C ARG A 258 9.20 6.33 20.72
N ASP A 259 9.31 5.85 19.46
CA ASP A 259 9.74 6.67 18.33
C ASP A 259 8.66 6.90 17.27
N ALA A 260 7.55 6.17 17.28
CA ALA A 260 6.53 6.22 16.22
C ALA A 260 5.93 7.62 15.96
N ARG A 261 6.04 8.53 16.91
CA ARG A 261 5.51 9.91 16.81
C ARG A 261 6.58 10.97 16.52
N ARG A 262 7.80 10.54 16.17
CA ARG A 262 8.92 11.46 15.90
C ARG A 262 8.95 11.99 14.47
N THR A 263 8.10 11.49 13.59
CA THR A 263 7.97 11.93 12.20
C THR A 263 6.95 13.06 12.06
N ALA A 264 7.06 13.85 10.98
CA ALA A 264 6.09 14.91 10.69
C ALA A 264 4.69 14.35 10.37
N SER A 265 4.62 13.21 9.63
CA SER A 265 3.37 12.48 9.43
C SER A 265 2.98 11.74 10.72
N PRO A 266 1.70 11.76 11.13
CA PRO A 266 1.21 11.01 12.29
C PRO A 266 1.19 9.49 12.07
N ASN A 267 1.47 9.02 10.85
CA ASN A 267 1.35 7.64 10.42
C ASN A 267 2.68 7.00 10.02
N ALA A 268 3.49 7.65 9.20
CA ALA A 268 4.72 7.10 8.62
C ALA A 268 5.68 6.55 9.68
N GLY A 269 5.79 7.22 10.84
CA GLY A 269 6.66 6.78 11.93
C GLY A 269 6.28 5.44 12.55
N HIS A 270 5.02 4.99 12.43
CA HIS A 270 4.61 3.71 13.03
C HIS A 270 5.31 2.50 12.36
N PRO A 271 5.18 2.26 11.04
CA PRO A 271 5.87 1.15 10.41
C PRO A 271 7.40 1.34 10.40
N MET A 272 7.90 2.57 10.21
CA MET A 272 9.34 2.86 10.21
C MET A 272 10.01 2.57 11.56
N ALA A 273 9.42 3.04 12.67
CA ALA A 273 9.97 2.78 14.00
C ALA A 273 9.91 1.29 14.38
N ALA A 274 8.82 0.59 14.01
CA ALA A 274 8.72 -0.85 14.20
C ALA A 274 9.82 -1.60 13.41
N ALA A 275 10.06 -1.23 12.15
CA ALA A 275 11.12 -1.80 11.32
C ALA A 275 12.52 -1.48 11.88
N ALA A 276 12.79 -0.24 12.28
CA ALA A 276 14.04 0.16 12.92
C ALA A 276 14.35 -0.71 14.14
N GLY A 277 13.38 -0.86 15.04
CA GLY A 277 13.52 -1.71 16.23
C GLY A 277 13.65 -3.19 15.90
N ALA A 278 12.86 -3.71 14.93
CA ALA A 278 12.94 -5.10 14.50
C ALA A 278 14.34 -5.47 14.00
N LEU A 279 14.91 -4.62 13.14
CA LEU A 279 16.19 -4.85 12.49
C LEU A 279 17.40 -4.42 13.32
N GLY A 280 17.19 -3.65 14.43
CA GLY A 280 18.26 -3.11 15.28
C GLY A 280 19.04 -2.00 14.57
N LEU A 281 18.35 -1.15 13.85
CA LEU A 281 18.92 -0.08 13.03
C LEU A 281 18.52 1.29 13.58
N GLN A 282 19.39 2.29 13.36
CA GLN A 282 19.01 3.68 13.49
C GLN A 282 18.71 4.26 12.11
N LEU A 283 17.44 4.50 11.83
CA LEU A 283 16.99 5.16 10.61
C LEU A 283 17.01 6.67 10.81
N GLU A 284 17.70 7.38 9.91
CA GLU A 284 17.88 8.83 10.04
C GLU A 284 17.49 9.56 8.76
N LYS A 285 16.64 10.56 8.89
CA LYS A 285 16.46 11.61 7.89
C LYS A 285 17.09 12.88 8.45
N VAL A 286 18.29 13.20 7.94
CA VAL A 286 19.12 14.30 8.45
C VAL A 286 18.31 15.58 8.55
N GLY A 287 18.37 16.24 9.73
CA GLY A 287 17.64 17.46 10.02
C GLY A 287 16.13 17.29 10.33
N HIS A 288 15.61 16.06 10.28
CA HIS A 288 14.18 15.79 10.52
C HIS A 288 13.91 14.86 11.69
N TYR A 289 14.43 13.64 11.65
CA TYR A 289 14.18 12.65 12.72
C TYR A 289 15.24 11.55 12.76
N ARG A 290 15.30 10.86 13.91
CA ARG A 290 16.01 9.60 14.11
C ARG A 290 15.07 8.61 14.78
N LEU A 291 15.00 7.37 14.25
CA LEU A 291 14.16 6.27 14.72
C LEU A 291 15.04 5.06 15.00
N GLY A 292 14.83 4.41 16.15
CA GLY A 292 15.61 3.24 16.55
C GLY A 292 16.93 3.57 17.23
N ASP A 293 17.73 2.52 17.44
CA ASP A 293 19.04 2.58 18.07
C ASP A 293 20.09 2.06 17.08
N ASN A 294 21.32 2.54 17.21
CA ASN A 294 22.44 2.14 16.35
C ASN A 294 23.12 0.86 16.89
N ASP A 295 22.37 -0.28 16.88
CA ASP A 295 22.93 -1.54 17.32
C ASP A 295 23.73 -2.24 16.22
N LYS A 296 23.39 -1.97 14.98
CA LYS A 296 24.01 -2.57 13.79
C LYS A 296 24.23 -1.50 12.74
N ALA A 297 25.35 -1.57 12.02
CA ALA A 297 25.56 -0.75 10.84
C ALA A 297 24.54 -1.09 9.74
N ILE A 298 24.09 -0.07 9.04
CA ILE A 298 23.19 -0.24 7.89
C ILE A 298 24.01 -0.64 6.67
N THR A 299 23.68 -1.80 6.12
CA THR A 299 24.37 -2.40 4.98
C THR A 299 23.36 -2.92 3.96
N ALA A 300 23.84 -3.47 2.85
CA ALA A 300 22.97 -4.17 1.89
C ALA A 300 22.18 -5.32 2.53
N SER A 301 22.73 -5.97 3.58
CA SER A 301 22.00 -7.03 4.31
C SER A 301 20.80 -6.49 5.07
N SER A 302 20.86 -5.25 5.57
CA SER A 302 19.71 -4.57 6.21
C SER A 302 18.57 -4.33 5.20
N VAL A 303 18.92 -3.92 3.99
CA VAL A 303 17.93 -3.75 2.92
C VAL A 303 17.33 -5.11 2.52
N ARG A 304 18.14 -6.19 2.48
CA ARG A 304 17.64 -7.56 2.24
C ARG A 304 16.63 -8.00 3.29
N GLN A 305 16.89 -7.74 4.57
CA GLN A 305 15.94 -8.03 5.64
C GLN A 305 14.64 -7.23 5.49
N ALA A 306 14.73 -5.97 5.05
CA ALA A 306 13.55 -5.16 4.75
C ALA A 306 12.77 -5.69 3.52
N GLU A 307 13.42 -6.20 2.47
CA GLU A 307 12.76 -6.91 1.37
C GLU A 307 12.02 -8.16 1.85
N GLN A 308 12.66 -8.97 2.71
CA GLN A 308 12.02 -10.15 3.33
C GLN A 308 10.82 -9.76 4.19
N MET A 309 10.92 -8.64 4.92
CA MET A 309 9.81 -8.06 5.68
C MET A 309 8.65 -7.69 4.75
N VAL A 310 8.91 -7.02 3.62
CA VAL A 310 7.88 -6.65 2.63
C VAL A 310 7.17 -7.91 2.11
N TRP A 311 7.89 -8.92 1.66
CA TRP A 311 7.30 -10.17 1.19
C TRP A 311 6.53 -10.91 2.28
N GLY A 312 7.13 -11.09 3.45
CA GLY A 312 6.51 -11.84 4.56
C GLY A 312 5.21 -11.20 5.03
N ILE A 313 5.23 -9.89 5.28
CA ILE A 313 4.05 -9.16 5.77
C ILE A 313 3.03 -8.99 4.65
N GLY A 314 3.47 -8.71 3.41
CA GLY A 314 2.57 -8.59 2.27
C GLY A 314 1.79 -9.88 2.01
N CYS A 315 2.45 -11.04 2.00
CA CYS A 315 1.77 -12.33 1.87
C CYS A 315 0.79 -12.59 3.04
N VAL A 316 1.18 -12.29 4.28
CA VAL A 316 0.28 -12.44 5.43
C VAL A 316 -0.92 -11.50 5.33
N ALA A 317 -0.73 -10.26 4.91
CA ALA A 317 -1.83 -9.30 4.71
C ALA A 317 -2.82 -9.80 3.64
N VAL A 318 -2.33 -10.33 2.52
CA VAL A 318 -3.16 -10.92 1.46
C VAL A 318 -3.94 -12.13 1.98
N LEU A 319 -3.26 -13.07 2.66
CA LEU A 319 -3.90 -14.26 3.22
C LEU A 319 -4.97 -13.88 4.25
N PHE A 320 -4.65 -12.92 5.12
CA PHE A 320 -5.60 -12.43 6.13
C PHE A 320 -6.82 -11.79 5.47
N THR A 321 -6.62 -10.96 4.45
CA THR A 321 -7.70 -10.37 3.64
C THR A 321 -8.56 -11.47 3.01
N ALA A 322 -7.94 -12.49 2.40
CA ALA A 322 -8.67 -13.60 1.80
C ALA A 322 -9.54 -14.33 2.82
N VAL A 323 -8.99 -14.64 4.01
CA VAL A 323 -9.74 -15.29 5.10
C VAL A 323 -10.88 -14.41 5.61
N LEU A 324 -10.65 -13.11 5.83
CA LEU A 324 -11.71 -12.20 6.27
C LEU A 324 -12.85 -12.09 5.26
N LYS A 325 -12.54 -12.00 3.98
CA LYS A 325 -13.53 -11.97 2.90
C LYS A 325 -14.32 -13.28 2.84
N MET A 326 -13.65 -14.42 3.03
CA MET A 326 -14.33 -15.72 3.13
C MET A 326 -15.30 -15.79 4.31
N LEU A 327 -14.85 -15.37 5.50
CA LEU A 327 -15.69 -15.38 6.71
C LEU A 327 -16.89 -14.44 6.59
N TRP A 328 -16.66 -13.24 6.04
CA TRP A 328 -17.73 -12.27 5.81
C TRP A 328 -18.81 -12.81 4.85
N SER A 329 -18.39 -13.48 3.79
CA SER A 329 -19.31 -14.07 2.81
C SER A 329 -20.14 -15.23 3.38
N VAL A 330 -19.58 -16.01 4.32
CA VAL A 330 -20.33 -17.08 5.02
C VAL A 330 -21.45 -16.49 5.87
N GLN A 331 -21.22 -15.33 6.50
CA GLN A 331 -22.19 -14.71 7.42
C GLN A 331 -23.30 -13.95 6.68
N HIS A 332 -23.01 -13.31 5.55
CA HIS A 332 -23.90 -12.36 4.90
C HIS A 332 -24.32 -12.74 3.46
N GLY A 333 -23.82 -13.88 2.93
CA GLY A 333 -24.08 -14.40 1.58
C GLY A 333 -25.26 -15.38 1.46
#